data_516c3981db47d2f59b142afaefd33152
#
_entry.id   516c3981db47d2f59b142afaefd33152
#
_cell.length_a   1.000
_cell.length_b   1.000
_cell.length_c   1.000
_cell.angle_alpha   90.00
_cell.angle_beta   90.00
_cell.angle_gamma   90.00
#
_symmetry.space_group_name_H-M   'P 1'
#
loop_
_entity.id
_entity.type
_entity.pdbx_description
1 polymer ?
#
loop_
_entity_poly.entity_id
_entity_poly.type
_entity_poly.pdbx_seq_one_letter_code
_entity_poly.pdbx_strand_id
1 'polypeptide(L)'
;MVLETLTTPATAKEIASHVGRWLVNLRRASDERKLQSLRAVNKVVSLVRMTAAYSRGLKAGKQDFNTEAILAGQWSELAFELTQLKLDALAKKCDLKSRYWASPEQFSPGFLSDADISFDTVERLARDMSVQIKL
;
A
#
# COMPACT_ATOMS: atom_id res chain seq x y z
N MET A 1 -22.24 -8.29 -2.69
CA MET A 1 -21.28 -7.60 -3.52
C MET A 1 -20.05 -8.44 -3.71
N VAL A 2 -19.71 -8.64 -4.92
CA VAL A 2 -18.70 -9.63 -5.30
C VAL A 2 -17.27 -9.18 -5.03
N LEU A 3 -17.04 -7.88 -4.91
CA LEU A 3 -15.70 -7.35 -4.64
C LEU A 3 -15.06 -7.91 -3.37
N GLU A 4 -15.85 -8.08 -2.32
CA GLU A 4 -15.33 -8.56 -1.05
C GLU A 4 -14.90 -10.04 -1.10
N THR A 5 -15.50 -10.80 -2.01
CA THR A 5 -15.18 -12.21 -2.16
C THR A 5 -14.10 -12.47 -3.22
N LEU A 6 -14.00 -11.59 -4.23
CA LEU A 6 -13.04 -11.75 -5.32
C LEU A 6 -11.64 -11.26 -4.98
N THR A 7 -11.54 -10.32 -4.04
CA THR A 7 -10.26 -9.75 -3.64
C THR A 7 -9.97 -10.09 -2.19
N THR A 8 -9.52 -11.34 -1.97
CA THR A 8 -9.07 -11.73 -0.64
C THR A 8 -7.72 -11.05 -0.38
N PRO A 9 -7.66 -10.11 0.56
CA PRO A 9 -6.41 -9.41 0.82
C PRO A 9 -5.43 -10.31 1.54
N ALA A 10 -4.14 -10.09 1.26
CA ALA A 10 -3.07 -10.79 1.94
C ALA A 10 -2.98 -10.33 3.40
N THR A 11 -2.68 -11.25 4.30
CA THR A 11 -2.41 -10.93 5.69
C THR A 11 -1.05 -10.25 5.84
N ALA A 12 -0.81 -9.63 7.00
CA ALA A 12 0.49 -9.04 7.29
C ALA A 12 1.62 -10.08 7.19
N LYS A 13 1.35 -11.31 7.65
CA LYS A 13 2.32 -12.40 7.58
C LYS A 13 2.63 -12.79 6.13
N GLU A 14 1.60 -12.88 5.30
CA GLU A 14 1.77 -13.20 3.87
C GLU A 14 2.57 -12.13 3.15
N ILE A 15 2.31 -10.85 3.46
CA ILE A 15 3.05 -9.74 2.87
C ILE A 15 4.51 -9.79 3.30
N ALA A 16 4.79 -10.01 4.59
CA ALA A 16 6.16 -10.09 5.09
C ALA A 16 6.91 -11.23 4.44
N SER A 17 6.27 -12.40 4.27
CA SER A 17 6.87 -13.55 3.61
C SER A 17 7.18 -13.27 2.14
N HIS A 18 6.24 -12.64 1.42
CA HIS A 18 6.42 -12.27 0.03
C HIS A 18 7.56 -11.26 -0.14
N VAL A 19 7.60 -10.24 0.73
CA VAL A 19 8.67 -9.24 0.72
C VAL A 19 10.03 -9.88 0.98
N GLY A 20 10.11 -10.81 1.92
CA GLY A 20 11.36 -11.52 2.21
C GLY A 20 11.92 -12.23 0.99
N ARG A 21 11.07 -12.96 0.27
CA ARG A 21 11.48 -13.65 -0.96
C ARG A 21 11.88 -12.66 -2.05
N TRP A 22 11.12 -11.59 -2.19
CA TRP A 22 11.40 -10.53 -3.16
C TRP A 22 12.77 -9.88 -2.91
N LEU A 23 13.12 -9.61 -1.64
CA LEU A 23 14.40 -9.02 -1.26
C LEU A 23 15.59 -9.90 -1.65
N VAL A 24 15.45 -11.22 -1.52
CA VAL A 24 16.50 -12.15 -1.92
C VAL A 24 16.80 -12.00 -3.42
N ASN A 25 15.76 -11.90 -4.23
CA ASN A 25 15.93 -11.71 -5.68
C ASN A 25 16.48 -10.32 -6.01
N LEU A 26 16.08 -9.31 -5.25
CA LEU A 26 16.51 -7.94 -5.47
C LEU A 26 18.02 -7.77 -5.27
N ARG A 27 18.63 -8.54 -4.38
CA ARG A 27 20.07 -8.48 -4.14
C ARG A 27 20.89 -8.74 -5.39
N ARG A 28 20.33 -9.48 -6.35
CA ARG A 28 20.96 -9.81 -7.63
C ARG A 28 20.56 -8.89 -8.76
N ALA A 29 19.71 -7.91 -8.48
CA ALA A 29 19.21 -6.99 -9.48
C ALA A 29 20.22 -5.90 -9.79
N SER A 30 19.99 -5.18 -10.88
CA SER A 30 20.80 -4.01 -11.24
C SER A 30 20.61 -2.89 -10.22
N ASP A 31 21.55 -1.96 -10.19
CA ASP A 31 21.46 -0.77 -9.32
C ASP A 31 20.23 0.06 -9.68
N GLU A 32 19.90 0.15 -10.97
CA GLU A 32 18.71 0.87 -11.41
C GLU A 32 17.44 0.26 -10.81
N ARG A 33 17.31 -1.05 -10.83
CA ARG A 33 16.16 -1.73 -10.25
C ARG A 33 16.10 -1.55 -8.74
N LYS A 34 17.24 -1.60 -8.07
CA LYS A 34 17.29 -1.33 -6.63
C LYS A 34 16.83 0.08 -6.32
N LEU A 35 17.25 1.05 -7.12
CA LEU A 35 16.86 2.45 -6.93
C LEU A 35 15.37 2.65 -7.17
N GLN A 36 14.82 2.05 -8.22
CA GLN A 36 13.38 2.10 -8.51
C GLN A 36 12.58 1.51 -7.36
N SER A 37 13.05 0.38 -6.82
CA SER A 37 12.40 -0.29 -5.70
C SER A 37 12.43 0.57 -4.44
N LEU A 38 13.56 1.19 -4.16
CA LEU A 38 13.69 2.08 -3.01
C LEU A 38 12.74 3.29 -3.12
N ARG A 39 12.64 3.87 -4.31
CA ARG A 39 11.71 4.98 -4.55
C ARG A 39 10.26 4.56 -4.31
N ALA A 40 9.86 3.39 -4.80
CA ALA A 40 8.50 2.90 -4.61
C ALA A 40 8.20 2.65 -3.13
N VAL A 41 9.14 2.06 -2.40
CA VAL A 41 8.99 1.81 -0.97
C VAL A 41 8.86 3.12 -0.19
N ASN A 42 9.66 4.12 -0.53
CA ASN A 42 9.55 5.43 0.11
C ASN A 42 8.22 6.10 -0.19
N LYS A 43 7.65 5.88 -1.37
CA LYS A 43 6.30 6.36 -1.70
C LYS A 43 5.24 5.70 -0.82
N VAL A 44 5.39 4.41 -0.52
CA VAL A 44 4.48 3.72 0.40
C VAL A 44 4.49 4.43 1.75
N VAL A 45 5.67 4.70 2.30
CA VAL A 45 5.79 5.38 3.60
C VAL A 45 5.12 6.76 3.56
N SER A 46 5.44 7.55 2.54
CA SER A 46 4.89 8.89 2.39
C SER A 46 3.36 8.87 2.28
N LEU A 47 2.84 7.98 1.45
CA LEU A 47 1.40 7.90 1.20
C LEU A 47 0.63 7.38 2.41
N VAL A 48 1.22 6.45 3.17
CA VAL A 48 0.64 5.99 4.44
C VAL A 48 0.50 7.17 5.41
N ARG A 49 1.53 8.00 5.50
CA ARG A 49 1.51 9.17 6.39
C ARG A 49 0.46 10.20 5.94
N MET A 50 0.36 10.46 4.64
CA MET A 50 -0.64 11.37 4.10
C MET A 50 -2.06 10.87 4.39
N THR A 51 -2.28 9.58 4.19
CA THR A 51 -3.57 8.96 4.44
C THR A 51 -3.93 9.02 5.92
N ALA A 52 -2.96 8.75 6.80
CA ALA A 52 -3.18 8.85 8.24
C ALA A 52 -3.54 10.26 8.68
N ALA A 53 -2.85 11.26 8.13
CA ALA A 53 -3.13 12.66 8.43
C ALA A 53 -4.54 13.05 7.98
N TYR A 54 -4.94 12.64 6.78
CA TYR A 54 -6.29 12.90 6.28
C TYR A 54 -7.34 12.19 7.13
N SER A 55 -7.10 10.93 7.51
CA SER A 55 -8.03 10.15 8.34
C SER A 55 -8.25 10.81 9.69
N ARG A 56 -7.22 11.42 10.25
CA ARG A 56 -7.34 12.18 11.51
C ARG A 56 -8.25 13.39 11.32
N GLY A 57 -8.13 14.09 10.19
CA GLY A 57 -9.00 15.21 9.85
C GLY A 57 -10.45 14.78 9.71
N LEU A 58 -10.70 13.60 9.14
CA LEU A 58 -12.05 13.05 9.02
C LEU A 58 -12.70 12.84 10.38
N LYS A 59 -11.95 12.35 11.36
CA LYS A 59 -12.46 12.16 12.72
C LYS A 59 -12.85 13.48 13.35
N ALA A 60 -12.23 14.59 12.95
CA ALA A 60 -12.56 15.93 13.39
C ALA A 60 -13.63 16.58 12.52
N GLY A 61 -14.29 15.85 11.63
CA GLY A 61 -15.36 16.34 10.77
C GLY A 61 -14.87 17.13 9.56
N LYS A 62 -13.59 17.06 9.22
CA LYS A 62 -13.04 17.80 8.09
C LYS A 62 -12.90 16.89 6.87
N GLN A 63 -13.97 16.77 6.10
CA GLN A 63 -13.97 16.00 4.87
C GLN A 63 -13.60 16.88 3.68
N ASP A 64 -12.75 16.35 2.79
CA ASP A 64 -12.35 17.03 1.57
C ASP A 64 -12.32 16.01 0.44
N PHE A 65 -13.31 16.09 -0.45
CA PHE A 65 -13.43 15.16 -1.57
C PHE A 65 -12.27 15.27 -2.55
N ASN A 66 -11.69 16.45 -2.72
CA ASN A 66 -10.51 16.61 -3.58
C ASN A 66 -9.33 15.82 -3.04
N THR A 67 -9.11 15.88 -1.74
CA THR A 67 -8.04 15.10 -1.11
C THR A 67 -8.29 13.60 -1.29
N GLU A 68 -9.53 13.15 -1.14
CA GLU A 68 -9.86 11.74 -1.31
C GLU A 68 -9.61 11.28 -2.75
N ALA A 69 -9.92 12.12 -3.74
CA ALA A 69 -9.63 11.82 -5.13
C ALA A 69 -8.12 11.72 -5.38
N ILE A 70 -7.34 12.61 -4.79
CA ILE A 70 -5.88 12.58 -4.89
C ILE A 70 -5.32 11.30 -4.26
N LEU A 71 -5.81 10.93 -3.08
CA LEU A 71 -5.39 9.70 -2.42
C LEU A 71 -5.71 8.48 -3.29
N ALA A 72 -6.90 8.41 -3.86
CA ALA A 72 -7.29 7.32 -4.74
C ALA A 72 -6.32 7.19 -5.92
N GLY A 73 -5.98 8.31 -6.56
CA GLY A 73 -5.05 8.33 -7.69
C GLY A 73 -3.65 7.91 -7.30
N GLN A 74 -3.15 8.41 -6.20
CA GLN A 74 -1.79 8.09 -5.74
C GLN A 74 -1.65 6.63 -5.31
N TRP A 75 -2.64 6.08 -4.62
CA TRP A 75 -2.64 4.67 -4.27
C TRP A 75 -2.69 3.79 -5.52
N SER A 76 -3.44 4.20 -6.55
CA SER A 76 -3.51 3.48 -7.82
C SER A 76 -2.15 3.47 -8.54
N GLU A 77 -1.50 4.62 -8.62
CA GLU A 77 -0.17 4.72 -9.25
C GLU A 77 0.85 3.86 -8.52
N LEU A 78 0.82 3.89 -7.20
CA LEU A 78 1.74 3.08 -6.39
C LEU A 78 1.48 1.60 -6.58
N ALA A 79 0.22 1.17 -6.65
CA ALA A 79 -0.13 -0.22 -6.93
C ALA A 79 0.45 -0.67 -8.27
N PHE A 80 0.36 0.17 -9.28
CA PHE A 80 0.95 -0.13 -10.59
C PHE A 80 2.47 -0.27 -10.51
N GLU A 81 3.15 0.67 -9.85
CA GLU A 81 4.61 0.62 -9.69
C GLU A 81 5.06 -0.65 -8.97
N LEU A 82 4.36 -0.99 -7.89
CA LEU A 82 4.70 -2.19 -7.11
C LEU A 82 4.46 -3.47 -7.90
N THR A 83 3.43 -3.50 -8.74
CA THR A 83 3.20 -4.62 -9.65
C THR A 83 4.35 -4.77 -10.64
N GLN A 84 4.86 -3.66 -11.19
CA GLN A 84 6.00 -3.68 -12.09
C GLN A 84 7.25 -4.24 -11.41
N LEU A 85 7.38 -4.01 -10.11
CA LEU A 85 8.50 -4.51 -9.32
C LEU A 85 8.28 -5.91 -8.76
N LYS A 86 7.15 -6.55 -9.10
CA LYS A 86 6.80 -7.90 -8.63
C LYS A 86 6.49 -7.98 -7.13
N LEU A 87 6.12 -6.87 -6.52
CA LEU A 87 5.63 -6.82 -5.14
C LEU A 87 4.11 -6.96 -5.11
N ASP A 88 3.60 -8.08 -5.63
CA ASP A 88 2.18 -8.27 -5.92
C ASP A 88 1.28 -8.18 -4.71
N ALA A 89 1.69 -8.76 -3.59
CA ALA A 89 0.87 -8.74 -2.37
C ALA A 89 0.70 -7.31 -1.83
N LEU A 90 1.77 -6.53 -1.83
CA LEU A 90 1.71 -5.14 -1.39
C LEU A 90 0.94 -4.28 -2.40
N ALA A 91 1.12 -4.57 -3.70
CA ALA A 91 0.39 -3.88 -4.76
C ALA A 91 -1.13 -4.06 -4.62
N LYS A 92 -1.58 -5.25 -4.28
CA LYS A 92 -3.02 -5.52 -4.06
C LYS A 92 -3.57 -4.70 -2.91
N LYS A 93 -2.81 -4.52 -1.83
CA LYS A 93 -3.23 -3.67 -0.72
C LYS A 93 -3.37 -2.22 -1.14
N CYS A 94 -2.43 -1.72 -1.93
CA CYS A 94 -2.49 -0.36 -2.44
C CYS A 94 -3.69 -0.17 -3.37
N ASP A 95 -3.99 -1.16 -4.21
CA ASP A 95 -5.15 -1.12 -5.09
C ASP A 95 -6.45 -1.07 -4.29
N LEU A 96 -6.56 -1.85 -3.22
CA LEU A 96 -7.73 -1.80 -2.34
C LEU A 96 -7.91 -0.43 -1.71
N LYS A 97 -6.83 0.20 -1.28
CA LYS A 97 -6.90 1.56 -0.73
C LYS A 97 -7.33 2.57 -1.78
N SER A 98 -6.86 2.42 -3.02
CA SER A 98 -7.30 3.27 -4.12
C SER A 98 -8.81 3.16 -4.35
N ARG A 99 -9.33 1.94 -4.39
CA ARG A 99 -10.77 1.69 -4.59
C ARG A 99 -11.59 2.26 -3.44
N TYR A 100 -11.09 2.10 -2.22
CA TYR A 100 -11.77 2.64 -1.05
C TYR A 100 -11.92 4.16 -1.14
N TRP A 101 -10.83 4.87 -1.43
CA TRP A 101 -10.88 6.34 -1.48
C TRP A 101 -11.70 6.85 -2.66
N ALA A 102 -11.75 6.09 -3.76
CA ALA A 102 -12.60 6.44 -4.90
C ALA A 102 -14.09 6.28 -4.59
N SER A 103 -14.46 5.24 -3.85
CA SER A 103 -15.87 4.91 -3.58
C SER A 103 -16.00 4.19 -2.23
N PRO A 104 -15.87 4.93 -1.12
CA PRO A 104 -15.90 4.29 0.22
C PRO A 104 -17.19 3.52 0.48
N GLU A 105 -18.31 3.97 -0.09
CA GLU A 105 -19.62 3.37 0.12
C GLU A 105 -19.76 1.99 -0.49
N GLN A 106 -18.84 1.57 -1.36
CA GLN A 106 -18.86 0.24 -1.97
C GLN A 106 -18.28 -0.84 -1.05
N PHE A 107 -17.70 -0.45 0.06
CA PHE A 107 -17.04 -1.39 0.97
C PHE A 107 -17.76 -1.40 2.31
N SER A 108 -17.96 -2.60 2.85
CA SER A 108 -18.50 -2.73 4.19
C SER A 108 -17.43 -2.37 5.22
N PRO A 109 -17.81 -1.80 6.37
CA PRO A 109 -16.84 -1.55 7.44
C PRO A 109 -16.13 -2.81 7.91
N GLY A 110 -16.85 -3.94 7.96
CA GLY A 110 -16.24 -5.21 8.36
C GLY A 110 -15.16 -5.67 7.40
N PHE A 111 -15.40 -5.53 6.10
CA PHE A 111 -14.40 -5.89 5.09
C PHE A 111 -13.12 -5.08 5.26
N LEU A 112 -13.24 -3.76 5.43
CA LEU A 112 -12.08 -2.89 5.60
C LEU A 112 -11.30 -3.21 6.86
N SER A 113 -12.02 -3.47 7.96
CA SER A 113 -11.39 -3.83 9.22
C SER A 113 -10.57 -5.12 9.10
N ASP A 114 -11.12 -6.12 8.43
CA ASP A 114 -10.47 -7.42 8.27
C ASP A 114 -9.38 -7.42 7.20
N ALA A 115 -9.59 -6.64 6.14
CA ALA A 115 -8.72 -6.63 4.97
C ALA A 115 -7.54 -5.69 5.11
N ASP A 116 -7.69 -4.63 5.90
CA ASP A 116 -6.65 -3.61 5.96
C ASP A 116 -5.56 -4.00 6.96
N ILE A 117 -4.33 -3.71 6.54
CA ILE A 117 -3.19 -3.77 7.44
C ILE A 117 -3.08 -2.37 8.06
N SER A 118 -2.88 -2.30 9.37
CA SER A 118 -2.74 -1.01 10.04
C SER A 118 -1.63 -0.18 9.38
N PHE A 119 -1.76 1.13 9.45
CA PHE A 119 -0.74 2.03 8.92
C PHE A 119 0.63 1.72 9.50
N ASP A 120 0.69 1.39 10.78
CA ASP A 120 1.95 1.03 11.44
C ASP A 120 2.59 -0.19 10.81
N THR A 121 1.80 -1.21 10.49
CA THR A 121 2.31 -2.44 9.86
C THR A 121 2.89 -2.16 8.49
N VAL A 122 2.15 -1.43 7.65
CA VAL A 122 2.61 -1.09 6.30
C VAL A 122 3.86 -0.22 6.36
N GLU A 123 3.87 0.79 7.23
CA GLU A 123 5.02 1.67 7.37
C GLU A 123 6.25 0.92 7.86
N ARG A 124 6.07 -0.02 8.81
CA ARG A 124 7.17 -0.84 9.31
C ARG A 124 7.77 -1.72 8.23
N LEU A 125 6.92 -2.38 7.44
CA LEU A 125 7.37 -3.20 6.32
C LEU A 125 8.17 -2.37 5.31
N ALA A 126 7.68 -1.19 4.99
CA ALA A 126 8.36 -0.30 4.04
C ALA A 126 9.72 0.15 4.58
N ARG A 127 9.80 0.46 5.88
CA ARG A 127 11.07 0.84 6.51
C ARG A 127 12.08 -0.32 6.49
N ASP A 128 11.61 -1.53 6.81
CA ASP A 128 12.47 -2.71 6.80
C ASP A 128 13.02 -2.95 5.40
N MET A 129 12.20 -2.79 4.37
CA MET A 129 12.64 -2.90 2.99
C MET A 129 13.69 -1.84 2.65
N SER A 130 13.47 -0.58 3.06
CA SER A 130 14.40 0.50 2.80
C SER A 130 15.78 0.24 3.42
N VAL A 131 15.81 -0.32 4.64
CA VAL A 131 17.06 -0.65 5.31
C VAL A 131 17.80 -1.76 4.57
N GLN A 132 17.09 -2.72 4.02
CA GLN A 132 17.71 -3.88 3.36
C GLN A 132 18.09 -3.62 1.91
N ILE A 133 17.50 -2.62 1.25
CA ILE A 133 17.88 -2.22 -0.10
C ILE A 133 19.11 -1.30 -0.01
N LYS A 134 20.28 -1.86 -0.26
CA LYS A 134 21.53 -1.10 -0.26
C LYS A 134 22.05 -0.98 -1.68
N LEU A 135 22.35 0.21 -2.08
CA LEU A 135 22.95 0.51 -3.38
C LEU A 135 24.47 0.44 -3.30
#